data_27772728a157eba11a118388ea47b07a
#
_entry.id   27772728a157eba11a118388ea47b07a
#
_cell.length_a   1.000
_cell.length_b   1.000
_cell.length_c   1.000
_cell.angle_alpha   90.00
_cell.angle_beta   90.00
_cell.angle_gamma   90.00
#
_symmetry.space_group_name_H-M   'P 1'
#
loop_
_entity.id
_entity.type
_entity.pdbx_description
1 polymer ?
#
loop_
_entity_poly.entity_id
_entity_poly.type
_entity_poly.pdbx_seq_one_letter_code
_entity_poly.pdbx_strand_id
1 'polypeptide(L)'
;MNEYKSCEVCGKKATQIHHRVFRSKVHALVKCESNYCYLCTDCHVKVHSRDGHELDVKLKLEFQNKLEMLFDKEYLTEDDIQQTLGISDRAMKGLSKTLKKEKDGTYSRESVIISCMGGRLYE
;
A
#
# COMPACT_ATOMS: atom_id res chain seq x y z
N MET A 1 7.91 0.03 -24.45
CA MET A 1 7.14 -1.15 -24.77
C MET A 1 5.75 -1.08 -24.16
N ASN A 2 4.75 -1.29 -24.98
CA ASN A 2 3.39 -1.19 -24.52
C ASN A 2 2.84 -2.52 -24.10
N GLU A 3 3.30 -2.97 -22.96
CA GLU A 3 2.70 -4.14 -22.38
C GLU A 3 1.46 -3.70 -21.62
N TYR A 4 0.35 -4.34 -21.94
CA TYR A 4 -0.79 -4.14 -21.07
C TYR A 4 -0.72 -5.12 -19.91
N LYS A 5 -1.30 -4.70 -18.81
CA LYS A 5 -1.44 -5.56 -17.64
C LYS A 5 -2.81 -6.22 -17.67
N SER A 6 -2.90 -7.40 -17.12
CA SER A 6 -4.19 -8.05 -16.92
C SER A 6 -4.83 -7.58 -15.63
N CYS A 7 -6.15 -7.49 -15.62
CA CYS A 7 -6.90 -7.20 -14.41
C CYS A 7 -6.62 -8.28 -13.37
N GLU A 8 -6.20 -7.88 -12.20
CA GLU A 8 -5.81 -8.83 -11.15
C GLU A 8 -7.00 -9.59 -10.58
N VAL A 9 -8.22 -9.16 -10.86
CA VAL A 9 -9.43 -9.81 -10.36
C VAL A 9 -10.05 -10.75 -11.39
N CYS A 10 -10.23 -10.29 -12.64
CA CYS A 10 -10.96 -11.06 -13.64
C CYS A 10 -10.12 -11.51 -14.84
N GLY A 11 -8.89 -11.05 -14.96
CA GLY A 11 -8.01 -11.44 -16.05
C GLY A 11 -8.19 -10.69 -17.36
N LYS A 12 -9.19 -9.85 -17.47
CA LYS A 12 -9.38 -9.01 -18.65
C LYS A 12 -8.28 -7.96 -18.70
N LYS A 13 -8.17 -7.25 -19.83
CA LYS A 13 -7.19 -6.17 -19.94
C LYS A 13 -7.44 -5.11 -18.87
N ALA A 14 -6.41 -4.79 -18.08
CA ALA A 14 -6.51 -3.73 -17.11
C ALA A 14 -6.40 -2.37 -17.80
N THR A 15 -7.23 -1.43 -17.39
CA THR A 15 -7.25 -0.09 -17.94
C THR A 15 -6.94 0.98 -16.90
N GLN A 16 -6.86 0.59 -15.63
CA GLN A 16 -6.70 1.54 -14.54
C GLN A 16 -5.76 1.00 -13.48
N ILE A 17 -5.08 1.91 -12.79
CA ILE A 17 -4.29 1.58 -11.62
C ILE A 17 -5.11 1.97 -10.40
N HIS A 18 -5.43 0.97 -9.59
CA HIS A 18 -6.13 1.16 -8.33
C HIS A 18 -5.11 1.16 -7.21
N HIS A 19 -5.26 2.07 -6.26
CA HIS A 19 -4.43 2.08 -5.05
C HIS A 19 -5.13 1.23 -3.99
N ARG A 20 -4.50 0.14 -3.56
CA ARG A 20 -5.10 -0.80 -2.61
C ARG A 20 -5.45 -0.08 -1.32
N VAL A 21 -4.50 0.64 -0.74
CA VAL A 21 -4.78 1.62 0.32
C VAL A 21 -5.00 2.95 -0.41
N PHE A 22 -6.17 3.53 -0.21
CA PHE A 22 -6.60 4.69 -0.99
C PHE A 22 -5.68 5.88 -0.80
N ARG A 23 -5.53 6.68 -1.85
CA ARG A 23 -4.70 7.90 -1.83
C ARG A 23 -5.14 8.85 -0.73
N SER A 24 -6.44 8.92 -0.47
CA SER A 24 -6.98 9.78 0.58
C SER A 24 -6.61 9.31 1.99
N LYS A 25 -6.24 8.05 2.14
CA LYS A 25 -5.85 7.49 3.43
C LYS A 25 -4.36 7.63 3.70
N VAL A 26 -3.53 7.30 2.71
CA VAL A 26 -2.07 7.40 2.86
C VAL A 26 -1.48 7.99 1.58
N HIS A 27 -1.42 9.32 1.54
CA HIS A 27 -0.92 10.03 0.36
C HIS A 27 0.52 9.65 0.01
N ALA A 28 1.34 9.35 1.02
CA ALA A 28 2.75 8.98 0.81
C ALA A 28 2.93 7.75 -0.08
N LEU A 29 1.90 6.89 -0.21
CA LEU A 29 1.98 5.66 -0.99
C LEU A 29 1.39 5.77 -2.38
N VAL A 30 1.11 6.99 -2.85
CA VAL A 30 0.52 7.21 -4.18
C VAL A 30 1.41 6.65 -5.28
N LYS A 31 2.73 6.74 -5.12
CA LYS A 31 3.68 6.23 -6.10
C LYS A 31 4.41 4.96 -5.64
N CYS A 32 3.92 4.34 -4.59
CA CYS A 32 4.48 3.07 -4.12
C CYS A 32 3.89 1.94 -4.97
N GLU A 33 4.72 1.33 -5.81
CA GLU A 33 4.26 0.30 -6.75
C GLU A 33 3.66 -0.92 -6.05
N SER A 34 4.12 -1.25 -4.86
CA SER A 34 3.55 -2.35 -4.08
C SER A 34 2.09 -2.11 -3.71
N ASN A 35 1.66 -0.84 -3.70
CA ASN A 35 0.28 -0.46 -3.42
C ASN A 35 -0.60 -0.44 -4.68
N TYR A 36 -0.02 -0.66 -5.86
CA TYR A 36 -0.78 -0.65 -7.11
C TYR A 36 -1.51 -1.96 -7.31
N CYS A 37 -2.71 -1.84 -7.87
CA CYS A 37 -3.50 -2.99 -8.31
C CYS A 37 -4.06 -2.65 -9.68
N TYR A 38 -3.73 -3.46 -10.68
CA TYR A 38 -4.18 -3.20 -12.06
C TYR A 38 -5.56 -3.81 -12.25
N LEU A 39 -6.53 -2.99 -12.61
CA LEU A 39 -7.93 -3.42 -12.74
C LEU A 39 -8.53 -2.98 -14.08
N CYS A 40 -9.48 -3.76 -14.56
CA CYS A 40 -10.35 -3.29 -15.65
C CYS A 40 -11.37 -2.31 -15.05
N THR A 41 -12.05 -1.57 -15.93
CA THR A 41 -13.03 -0.57 -15.49
C THR A 41 -14.11 -1.19 -14.60
N ASP A 42 -14.65 -2.34 -15.01
CA ASP A 42 -15.73 -2.98 -14.26
C ASP A 42 -15.33 -3.40 -12.86
N CYS A 43 -14.15 -4.00 -12.72
CA CYS A 43 -13.66 -4.42 -11.40
C CYS A 43 -13.31 -3.21 -10.54
N HIS A 44 -12.79 -2.14 -11.14
CA HIS A 44 -12.48 -0.93 -10.39
C HIS A 44 -13.75 -0.26 -9.85
N VAL A 45 -14.81 -0.23 -10.65
CA VAL A 45 -16.10 0.27 -10.20
C VAL A 45 -16.63 -0.61 -9.06
N LYS A 46 -16.51 -1.92 -9.22
CA LYS A 46 -16.98 -2.87 -8.20
C LYS A 46 -16.29 -2.68 -6.86
N VAL A 47 -14.97 -2.49 -6.86
CA VAL A 47 -14.20 -2.29 -5.62
C VAL A 47 -14.72 -1.10 -4.81
N HIS A 48 -15.17 -0.06 -5.50
CA HIS A 48 -15.67 1.15 -4.85
C HIS A 48 -17.18 1.10 -4.58
N SER A 49 -17.85 0.02 -4.97
CA SER A 49 -19.29 -0.12 -4.76
C SER A 49 -19.56 -0.81 -3.42
N ARG A 50 -20.83 -0.76 -3.00
CA ARG A 50 -21.26 -1.44 -1.77
C ARG A 50 -20.98 -2.94 -1.83
N ASP A 51 -21.20 -3.55 -2.99
CA ASP A 51 -21.01 -4.99 -3.17
C ASP A 51 -19.54 -5.39 -3.25
N GLY A 52 -18.65 -4.43 -3.36
CA GLY A 52 -17.22 -4.69 -3.49
C GLY A 52 -16.44 -4.67 -2.18
N HIS A 53 -17.11 -4.60 -1.04
CA HIS A 53 -16.42 -4.49 0.25
C HIS A 53 -15.45 -5.65 0.50
N GLU A 54 -15.88 -6.87 0.26
CA GLU A 54 -15.01 -8.04 0.46
C GLU A 54 -13.80 -8.00 -0.46
N LEU A 55 -14.00 -7.58 -1.70
CA LEU A 55 -12.91 -7.45 -2.67
C LEU A 55 -11.93 -6.36 -2.22
N ASP A 56 -12.46 -5.21 -1.78
CA ASP A 56 -11.63 -4.12 -1.29
C ASP A 56 -10.74 -4.57 -0.12
N VAL A 57 -11.33 -5.26 0.85
CA VAL A 57 -10.59 -5.79 2.01
C VAL A 57 -9.53 -6.80 1.57
N LYS A 58 -9.88 -7.67 0.63
CA LYS A 58 -8.93 -8.66 0.09
C LYS A 58 -7.71 -7.98 -0.54
N LEU A 59 -7.94 -6.96 -1.34
CA LEU A 59 -6.84 -6.24 -2.01
C LEU A 59 -5.95 -5.53 -1.00
N LYS A 60 -6.55 -4.95 0.03
CA LYS A 60 -5.80 -4.31 1.11
C LYS A 60 -4.99 -5.33 1.91
N LEU A 61 -5.61 -6.48 2.22
CA LEU A 61 -4.93 -7.53 2.96
C LEU A 61 -3.73 -8.10 2.19
N GLU A 62 -3.84 -8.20 0.87
CA GLU A 62 -2.72 -8.62 0.04
C GLU A 62 -1.53 -7.67 0.17
N PHE A 63 -1.78 -6.38 0.21
CA PHE A 63 -0.73 -5.39 0.41
C PHE A 63 -0.13 -5.51 1.83
N GLN A 64 -0.99 -5.65 2.84
CA GLN A 64 -0.52 -5.81 4.22
C GLN A 64 0.38 -7.04 4.35
N ASN A 65 -0.02 -8.17 3.77
CA ASN A 65 0.78 -9.38 3.80
C ASN A 65 2.12 -9.18 3.10
N LYS A 66 2.13 -8.43 2.00
CA LYS A 66 3.35 -8.10 1.29
C LYS A 66 4.29 -7.26 2.14
N LEU A 67 3.73 -6.26 2.84
CA LEU A 67 4.53 -5.43 3.74
C LEU A 67 5.14 -6.26 4.86
N GLU A 68 4.39 -7.20 5.40
CA GLU A 68 4.88 -8.09 6.45
C GLU A 68 6.05 -8.95 5.97
N MET A 69 6.07 -9.30 4.70
CA MET A 69 7.19 -10.04 4.10
C MET A 69 8.38 -9.14 3.84
N LEU A 70 8.13 -7.92 3.36
CA LEU A 70 9.20 -7.00 2.95
C LEU A 70 9.92 -6.37 4.14
N PHE A 71 9.18 -6.04 5.19
CA PHE A 71 9.76 -5.48 6.41
C PHE A 71 10.15 -6.64 7.34
N ASP A 72 11.39 -7.02 7.28
CA ASP A 72 11.89 -8.22 7.97
C ASP A 72 12.63 -7.95 9.28
N LYS A 73 12.69 -6.69 9.69
CA LYS A 73 13.33 -6.29 10.95
C LYS A 73 12.29 -5.80 11.94
N GLU A 74 12.52 -6.03 13.22
CA GLU A 74 11.61 -5.56 14.27
C GLU A 74 11.59 -4.04 14.37
N TYR A 75 12.72 -3.38 14.11
CA TYR A 75 12.87 -1.93 14.13
C TYR A 75 13.46 -1.47 12.80
N LEU A 76 12.92 -0.38 12.27
CA LEU A 76 13.26 0.11 10.92
C LEU A 76 13.72 1.56 11.00
N THR A 77 14.77 1.88 10.22
CA THR A 77 15.17 3.28 10.01
C THR A 77 14.32 3.90 8.93
N GLU A 78 14.35 5.23 8.80
CA GLU A 78 13.66 5.89 7.69
C GLU A 78 14.18 5.38 6.35
N ASP A 79 15.49 5.14 6.25
CA ASP A 79 16.08 4.63 5.02
C ASP A 79 15.55 3.24 4.68
N ASP A 80 15.46 2.35 5.68
CA ASP A 80 14.88 1.02 5.49
C ASP A 80 13.47 1.12 4.93
N ILE A 81 12.65 1.99 5.51
CA ILE A 81 11.26 2.17 5.10
C ILE A 81 11.19 2.72 3.68
N GLN A 82 11.94 3.79 3.42
CA GLN A 82 11.92 4.44 2.12
C GLN A 82 12.38 3.50 1.00
N GLN A 83 13.46 2.77 1.22
CA GLN A 83 13.99 1.85 0.23
C GLN A 83 13.01 0.70 -0.03
N THR A 84 12.44 0.15 1.02
CA THR A 84 11.50 -0.97 0.90
C THR A 84 10.24 -0.56 0.14
N LEU A 85 9.70 0.63 0.42
CA LEU A 85 8.50 1.12 -0.24
C LEU A 85 8.77 1.72 -1.62
N GLY A 86 10.02 2.11 -1.89
CA GLY A 86 10.37 2.73 -3.17
C GLY A 86 9.75 4.11 -3.32
N ILE A 87 9.65 4.87 -2.24
CA ILE A 87 9.02 6.20 -2.27
C ILE A 87 10.08 7.31 -2.20
N SER A 88 9.68 8.52 -2.60
CA SER A 88 10.57 9.67 -2.63
C SER A 88 10.88 10.18 -1.21
N ASP A 89 11.91 11.04 -1.12
CA ASP A 89 12.26 11.70 0.13
C ASP A 89 11.07 12.49 0.68
N ARG A 90 10.37 13.17 -0.20
CA ARG A 90 9.20 13.96 0.20
C ARG A 90 8.08 13.07 0.75
N ALA A 91 7.83 11.96 0.07
CA ALA A 91 6.81 11.00 0.53
C ALA A 91 7.20 10.39 1.87
N MET A 92 8.48 10.03 2.03
CA MET A 92 8.97 9.49 3.29
C MET A 92 8.82 10.50 4.43
N LYS A 93 9.11 11.76 4.16
CA LYS A 93 8.94 12.81 5.15
C LYS A 93 7.47 12.95 5.58
N GLY A 94 6.55 12.85 4.61
CA GLY A 94 5.12 12.87 4.91
C GLY A 94 4.70 11.67 5.75
N LEU A 95 5.19 10.49 5.40
CA LEU A 95 4.88 9.27 6.14
C LEU A 95 5.41 9.33 7.56
N SER A 96 6.63 9.84 7.75
CA SER A 96 7.26 9.89 9.07
C SER A 96 6.45 10.71 10.07
N LYS A 97 5.65 11.67 9.59
CA LYS A 97 4.79 12.47 10.47
C LYS A 97 3.68 11.66 11.11
N THR A 98 3.36 10.51 10.55
CA THR A 98 2.32 9.61 11.09
C THR A 98 2.92 8.55 12.02
N LEU A 99 4.23 8.53 12.13
CA LEU A 99 4.96 7.52 12.89
C LEU A 99 5.51 8.10 14.19
N LYS A 100 5.56 7.24 15.22
CA LYS A 100 6.20 7.61 16.48
C LYS A 100 7.60 7.07 16.47
N LYS A 101 8.58 7.98 16.53
CA LYS A 101 9.99 7.61 16.54
C LYS A 101 10.39 7.06 17.92
N GLU A 102 11.11 5.94 17.93
CA GLU A 102 11.68 5.38 19.14
C GLU A 102 12.88 6.21 19.59
N LYS A 103 13.36 5.94 20.81
CA LYS A 103 14.47 6.71 21.41
C LYS A 103 15.74 6.69 20.56
N ASP A 104 15.99 5.58 19.86
CA ASP A 104 17.18 5.43 19.02
C ASP A 104 16.98 5.93 17.59
N GLY A 105 15.85 6.56 17.31
CA GLY A 105 15.56 7.11 15.99
C GLY A 105 14.94 6.11 15.02
N THR A 106 14.64 4.90 15.46
CA THR A 106 13.98 3.91 14.61
C THR A 106 12.47 3.91 14.82
N TYR A 107 11.78 3.08 14.04
CA TYR A 107 10.33 2.90 14.11
C TYR A 107 10.03 1.41 14.23
N SER A 108 9.05 1.05 15.05
CA SER A 108 8.68 -0.36 15.15
C SER A 108 8.03 -0.83 13.85
N ARG A 109 8.33 -2.06 13.47
CA ARG A 109 7.79 -2.68 12.26
C ARG A 109 6.27 -2.61 12.24
N GLU A 110 5.65 -2.97 13.37
CA GLU A 110 4.19 -2.97 13.45
C GLU A 110 3.60 -1.58 13.21
N SER A 111 4.17 -0.54 13.82
CA SER A 111 3.64 0.81 13.65
C SER A 111 3.79 1.29 12.20
N VAL A 112 4.88 0.90 11.53
CA VAL A 112 5.08 1.25 10.12
C VAL A 112 4.01 0.59 9.26
N ILE A 113 3.75 -0.69 9.46
CA ILE A 113 2.74 -1.42 8.69
C ILE A 113 1.36 -0.80 8.92
N ILE A 114 1.00 -0.54 10.17
CA ILE A 114 -0.29 0.08 10.51
C ILE A 114 -0.45 1.42 9.78
N SER A 115 0.59 2.27 9.79
CA SER A 115 0.54 3.56 9.10
C SER A 115 0.39 3.39 7.60
N CYS A 116 1.09 2.44 7.00
CA CYS A 116 0.97 2.16 5.57
C CYS A 116 -0.43 1.68 5.20
N MET A 117 -1.12 1.04 6.13
CA MET A 117 -2.49 0.54 5.92
C MET A 117 -3.57 1.59 6.24
N GLY A 118 -3.16 2.81 6.55
CA GLY A 118 -4.11 3.89 6.83
C GLY A 118 -4.60 3.93 8.26
N GLY A 119 -3.89 3.29 9.17
CA GLY A 119 -4.16 3.37 10.59
C GLY A 119 -4.78 2.13 11.22
N ARG A 120 -4.92 1.04 10.46
CA ARG A 120 -5.49 -0.20 11.02
C ARG A 120 -4.92 -1.41 10.28
N LEU A 121 -4.94 -2.55 10.97
CA LEU A 121 -4.62 -3.83 10.34
C LEU A 121 -5.91 -4.50 9.87
N TYR A 122 -5.81 -5.27 8.80
CA TYR A 122 -6.93 -6.03 8.23
C TYR A 122 -6.77 -7.51 8.57
N GLU A 123 -7.87 -8.20 8.61
CA GLU A 123 -7.91 -9.65 8.89
C GLU A 123 -8.55 -10.41 7.76
#